data_c2563de9fea51384609faff0dc98edd2
#
_entry.id   c2563de9fea51384609faff0dc98edd2
#
_cell.length_a   1.000
_cell.length_b   1.000
_cell.length_c   1.000
_cell.angle_alpha   90.00
_cell.angle_beta   90.00
_cell.angle_gamma   90.00
#
_symmetry.space_group_name_H-M   'P 1'
#
loop_
_entity.id
_entity.type
_entity.pdbx_description
1 polymer ?
#
loop_
_entity_poly.entity_id
_entity_poly.type
_entity_poly.pdbx_seq_one_letter_code
_entity_poly.pdbx_strand_id
1 'polypeptide(L)'
;MPKVALTTLGCKVNQVETEIMEGLFRNRGYEIVDFSEPADFYIINTCSVTHLGERKSRQLIRRANRLNDNAIIAVTGCYAQIASDEISKIEGVRVVIGTKQRDKIVDLVEKAAREDGLFNEVNDVMHMHEFEDIPLYGTPHRTRAFLKIQDGCCNFCSYCIIQYTRGPIRSRKLESIKTAVDQLVEENFHEIVFTGIHLGAYGRDFKGENISLSDAVEICLANENLKRLRLGSLESIEISPRLLELVKTHKRFTKHLHLPLQAGSDEILKAMNRHYTTEEFARLIENIRREVPDIAISTDIIVGFPGETDELFQKSLEFAKSMGFMKMHVFPYSKRAGTPAAKMTNQIDEAVKKQRVHLMQKMAEQSATEFYQRFLGRELEVLFEQEQDGYMEGLTSNYIRVYIKNDGEITSGDIRIVKLVKLFKDGILGELI
;
A
#
# COMPACT_ATOMS: atom_id res chain seq x y z
N MET A 1 10.30 -25.62 19.53
CA MET A 1 10.77 -24.33 18.94
C MET A 1 9.92 -23.23 19.53
N PRO A 2 10.48 -22.08 19.88
CA PRO A 2 9.67 -20.95 20.35
C PRO A 2 8.76 -20.47 19.21
N LYS A 3 7.52 -20.10 19.56
CA LYS A 3 6.48 -19.67 18.62
C LYS A 3 6.39 -18.15 18.56
N VAL A 4 6.29 -17.61 17.35
CA VAL A 4 6.05 -16.20 17.13
C VAL A 4 4.84 -16.00 16.21
N ALA A 5 3.94 -15.12 16.61
CA ALA A 5 2.79 -14.70 15.82
C ALA A 5 2.95 -13.24 15.39
N LEU A 6 2.82 -12.96 14.09
CA LEU A 6 2.91 -11.61 13.57
C LEU A 6 1.57 -11.15 13.00
N THR A 7 1.31 -9.85 13.07
CA THR A 7 0.14 -9.25 12.43
C THR A 7 0.41 -7.83 11.95
N THR A 8 -0.29 -7.43 10.89
CA THR A 8 -0.10 -6.14 10.24
C THR A 8 -1.40 -5.34 10.20
N LEU A 9 -1.32 -4.09 10.57
CA LEU A 9 -2.30 -3.08 10.23
C LEU A 9 -1.68 -2.03 9.31
N GLY A 10 -2.47 -1.52 8.36
CA GLY A 10 -2.06 -0.38 7.54
C GLY A 10 -1.86 -0.70 6.05
N CYS A 11 -0.81 -0.13 5.47
CA CYS A 11 -0.56 -0.10 4.03
C CYS A 11 0.33 -1.27 3.55
N LYS A 12 0.55 -1.32 2.24
CA LYS A 12 1.43 -2.32 1.61
C LYS A 12 2.87 -2.25 2.15
N VAL A 13 3.36 -1.05 2.49
CA VAL A 13 4.68 -0.89 3.10
C VAL A 13 4.77 -1.61 4.45
N ASN A 14 3.77 -1.42 5.35
CA ASN A 14 3.72 -2.16 6.62
C ASN A 14 3.68 -3.68 6.39
N GLN A 15 2.97 -4.12 5.35
CA GLN A 15 2.85 -5.52 5.00
C GLN A 15 4.21 -6.12 4.63
N VAL A 16 4.96 -5.47 3.72
CA VAL A 16 6.33 -5.87 3.37
C VAL A 16 7.25 -5.90 4.60
N GLU A 17 7.13 -4.90 5.46
CA GLU A 17 7.93 -4.84 6.69
C GLU A 17 7.63 -5.99 7.65
N THR A 18 6.38 -6.44 7.73
CA THR A 18 6.03 -7.63 8.52
C THR A 18 6.57 -8.91 7.89
N GLU A 19 6.50 -9.04 6.56
CA GLU A 19 7.06 -10.19 5.84
C GLU A 19 8.57 -10.31 6.03
N ILE A 20 9.28 -9.16 6.03
CA ILE A 20 10.71 -9.12 6.36
C ILE A 20 10.96 -9.60 7.79
N MET A 21 10.20 -9.11 8.77
CA MET A 21 10.33 -9.54 10.17
C MET A 21 10.03 -11.03 10.34
N GLU A 22 9.00 -11.56 9.66
CA GLU A 22 8.74 -13.02 9.64
C GLU A 22 9.96 -13.81 9.16
N GLY A 23 10.60 -13.35 8.08
CA GLY A 23 11.82 -13.97 7.57
C GLY A 23 12.97 -13.95 8.57
N LEU A 24 13.17 -12.84 9.29
CA LEU A 24 14.17 -12.74 10.35
C LEU A 24 13.92 -13.76 11.47
N PHE A 25 12.67 -13.94 11.91
CA PHE A 25 12.32 -14.93 12.91
C PHE A 25 12.52 -16.37 12.42
N ARG A 26 12.10 -16.70 11.18
CA ARG A 26 12.33 -18.02 10.58
C ARG A 26 13.82 -18.37 10.53
N ASN A 27 14.65 -17.42 10.09
CA ASN A 27 16.10 -17.62 10.02
C ASN A 27 16.76 -17.83 11.39
N ARG A 28 16.17 -17.28 12.45
CA ARG A 28 16.62 -17.49 13.83
C ARG A 28 16.07 -18.79 14.43
N GLY A 29 15.24 -19.55 13.69
CA GLY A 29 14.69 -20.85 14.12
C GLY A 29 13.40 -20.76 14.91
N TYR A 30 12.61 -19.72 14.73
CA TYR A 30 11.26 -19.59 15.31
C TYR A 30 10.20 -20.27 14.41
N GLU A 31 9.19 -20.85 15.04
CA GLU A 31 7.97 -21.31 14.36
C GLU A 31 7.00 -20.14 14.21
N ILE A 32 6.62 -19.82 12.95
CA ILE A 32 5.61 -18.80 12.68
C ILE A 32 4.23 -19.44 12.79
N VAL A 33 3.38 -18.91 13.67
CA VAL A 33 2.01 -19.40 13.88
C VAL A 33 0.97 -18.31 13.57
N ASP A 34 -0.30 -18.74 13.41
CA ASP A 34 -1.39 -17.76 13.20
C ASP A 34 -1.57 -16.87 14.44
N PHE A 35 -1.94 -15.61 14.23
CA PHE A 35 -2.10 -14.63 15.31
C PHE A 35 -3.24 -14.99 16.30
N SER A 36 -4.11 -15.91 15.96
CA SER A 36 -5.15 -16.43 16.85
C SER A 36 -4.68 -17.58 17.75
N GLU A 37 -3.49 -18.11 17.51
CA GLU A 37 -2.90 -19.17 18.31
C GLU A 37 -2.08 -18.61 19.49
N PRO A 38 -1.94 -19.37 20.60
CA PRO A 38 -0.99 -19.04 21.65
C PRO A 38 0.46 -19.08 21.13
N ALA A 39 1.20 -17.99 21.34
CA ALA A 39 2.61 -17.85 20.95
C ALA A 39 3.44 -17.30 22.12
N ASP A 40 4.75 -17.53 22.08
CA ASP A 40 5.69 -16.99 23.07
C ASP A 40 5.96 -15.49 22.79
N PHE A 41 5.86 -15.09 21.52
CA PHE A 41 6.10 -13.74 21.06
C PHE A 41 4.99 -13.28 20.13
N TYR A 42 4.48 -12.07 20.32
CA TYR A 42 3.55 -11.42 19.40
C TYR A 42 4.17 -10.13 18.85
N ILE A 43 4.24 -10.02 17.54
CA ILE A 43 4.78 -8.85 16.83
C ILE A 43 3.64 -8.14 16.12
N ILE A 44 3.37 -6.88 16.49
CA ILE A 44 2.23 -6.13 15.96
C ILE A 44 2.74 -4.91 15.21
N ASN A 45 2.65 -4.94 13.87
CA ASN A 45 2.98 -3.81 13.01
C ASN A 45 1.77 -2.90 12.87
N THR A 46 1.87 -1.68 13.39
CA THR A 46 0.76 -0.79 13.67
C THR A 46 0.62 0.35 12.67
N CYS A 47 -0.61 0.87 12.53
CA CYS A 47 -0.96 1.95 11.61
C CYS A 47 -1.46 3.19 12.36
N SER A 48 -1.04 4.38 11.87
CA SER A 48 -1.47 5.69 12.40
C SER A 48 -2.28 6.54 11.41
N VAL A 49 -2.59 6.01 10.23
CA VAL A 49 -3.26 6.80 9.17
C VAL A 49 -4.68 7.23 9.58
N THR A 50 -5.39 6.39 10.34
CA THR A 50 -6.74 6.68 10.85
C THR A 50 -6.89 6.37 12.32
N HIS A 51 -7.83 7.03 13.01
CA HIS A 51 -8.19 6.68 14.40
C HIS A 51 -8.66 5.23 14.53
N LEU A 52 -9.33 4.70 13.50
CA LEU A 52 -9.74 3.30 13.47
C LEU A 52 -8.51 2.37 13.47
N GLY A 53 -7.46 2.72 12.73
CA GLY A 53 -6.19 1.99 12.71
C GLY A 53 -5.54 1.92 14.09
N GLU A 54 -5.45 3.05 14.80
CA GLU A 54 -4.91 3.09 16.17
C GLU A 54 -5.75 2.28 17.16
N ARG A 55 -7.08 2.45 17.09
CA ARG A 55 -8.00 1.66 17.93
C ARG A 55 -7.84 0.16 17.70
N LYS A 56 -7.77 -0.27 16.43
CA LYS A 56 -7.54 -1.68 16.08
C LYS A 56 -6.16 -2.15 16.57
N SER A 57 -5.12 -1.32 16.48
CA SER A 57 -3.79 -1.64 17.01
C SER A 57 -3.85 -1.95 18.49
N ARG A 58 -4.48 -1.09 19.31
CA ARG A 58 -4.66 -1.33 20.75
C ARG A 58 -5.51 -2.57 21.06
N GLN A 59 -6.51 -2.86 20.22
CA GLN A 59 -7.32 -4.08 20.37
C GLN A 59 -6.49 -5.35 20.11
N LEU A 60 -5.61 -5.35 19.10
CA LEU A 60 -4.73 -6.48 18.81
C LEU A 60 -3.70 -6.70 19.92
N ILE A 61 -3.09 -5.63 20.45
CA ILE A 61 -2.16 -5.73 21.59
C ILE A 61 -2.84 -6.40 22.79
N ARG A 62 -4.04 -5.92 23.17
CA ARG A 62 -4.80 -6.52 24.27
C ARG A 62 -5.27 -7.94 23.98
N ARG A 63 -5.54 -8.28 22.69
CA ARG A 63 -5.89 -9.65 22.30
C ARG A 63 -4.69 -10.56 22.48
N ALA A 64 -3.50 -10.16 22.05
CA ALA A 64 -2.26 -10.93 22.23
C ALA A 64 -2.02 -11.26 23.71
N ASN A 65 -2.13 -10.27 24.61
CA ASN A 65 -2.00 -10.48 26.05
C ASN A 65 -3.01 -11.45 26.64
N ARG A 66 -4.24 -11.49 26.11
CA ARG A 66 -5.26 -12.47 26.54
C ARG A 66 -5.06 -13.89 26.00
N LEU A 67 -4.38 -14.04 24.86
CA LEU A 67 -4.07 -15.36 24.27
C LEU A 67 -2.96 -16.07 25.05
N ASN A 68 -1.97 -15.31 25.52
CA ASN A 68 -0.91 -15.78 26.40
C ASN A 68 -0.41 -14.60 27.24
N ASP A 69 -0.71 -14.59 28.53
CA ASP A 69 -0.35 -13.52 29.49
C ASP A 69 1.15 -13.51 29.82
N ASN A 70 1.87 -14.61 29.53
CA ASN A 70 3.31 -14.70 29.67
C ASN A 70 4.06 -14.34 28.38
N ALA A 71 3.36 -14.07 27.27
CA ALA A 71 3.99 -13.73 26.01
C ALA A 71 4.66 -12.34 26.05
N ILE A 72 5.74 -12.22 25.31
CA ILE A 72 6.37 -10.92 25.05
C ILE A 72 5.72 -10.28 23.84
N ILE A 73 5.13 -9.11 24.06
CA ILE A 73 4.49 -8.35 22.98
C ILE A 73 5.45 -7.25 22.52
N ALA A 74 5.83 -7.30 21.23
CA ALA A 74 6.57 -6.27 20.54
C ALA A 74 5.66 -5.48 19.61
N VAL A 75 5.71 -4.16 19.69
CA VAL A 75 4.89 -3.26 18.86
C VAL A 75 5.80 -2.39 18.00
N THR A 76 5.52 -2.35 16.70
CA THR A 76 6.27 -1.56 15.71
C THR A 76 5.33 -0.80 14.78
N GLY A 77 5.90 0.00 13.88
CA GLY A 77 5.16 0.70 12.82
C GLY A 77 4.77 2.13 13.14
N CYS A 78 3.90 2.71 12.30
CA CYS A 78 3.63 4.15 12.33
C CYS A 78 2.97 4.63 13.63
N TYR A 79 2.09 3.83 14.25
CA TYR A 79 1.48 4.22 15.52
C TYR A 79 2.50 4.11 16.67
N ALA A 80 3.33 3.06 16.68
CA ALA A 80 4.41 2.94 17.65
C ALA A 80 5.40 4.13 17.57
N GLN A 81 5.66 4.64 16.36
CA GLN A 81 6.55 5.78 16.14
C GLN A 81 6.07 7.07 16.82
N ILE A 82 4.75 7.32 16.83
CA ILE A 82 4.22 8.61 17.32
C ILE A 82 3.57 8.54 18.71
N ALA A 83 3.33 7.36 19.23
CA ALA A 83 2.62 7.12 20.48
C ALA A 83 3.30 6.04 21.33
N SER A 84 4.63 5.99 21.30
CA SER A 84 5.42 4.99 22.05
C SER A 84 5.09 4.98 23.54
N ASP A 85 4.94 6.15 24.16
CA ASP A 85 4.62 6.29 25.60
C ASP A 85 3.21 5.76 25.94
N GLU A 86 2.24 5.90 25.04
CA GLU A 86 0.89 5.34 25.21
C GLU A 86 0.92 3.81 25.08
N ILE A 87 1.62 3.32 24.06
CA ILE A 87 1.74 1.89 23.78
C ILE A 87 2.51 1.17 24.89
N SER A 88 3.58 1.77 25.40
CA SER A 88 4.40 1.24 26.49
C SER A 88 3.64 1.00 27.80
N LYS A 89 2.51 1.68 27.99
CA LYS A 89 1.63 1.50 29.15
C LYS A 89 0.60 0.38 28.99
N ILE A 90 0.51 -0.23 27.82
CA ILE A 90 -0.42 -1.33 27.59
C ILE A 90 0.20 -2.61 28.18
N GLU A 91 -0.58 -3.29 28.99
CA GLU A 91 -0.16 -4.53 29.66
C GLU A 91 0.33 -5.58 28.66
N GLY A 92 1.42 -6.27 28.97
CA GLY A 92 2.07 -7.27 28.13
C GLY A 92 3.07 -6.70 27.11
N VAL A 93 3.07 -5.39 26.85
CA VAL A 93 4.06 -4.77 25.96
C VAL A 93 5.41 -4.69 26.63
N ARG A 94 6.40 -5.33 26.01
CA ARG A 94 7.79 -5.39 26.51
C ARG A 94 8.77 -4.75 25.53
N VAL A 95 8.43 -4.65 24.24
CA VAL A 95 9.27 -4.05 23.20
C VAL A 95 8.47 -3.06 22.38
N VAL A 96 9.00 -1.85 22.19
CA VAL A 96 8.43 -0.85 21.28
C VAL A 96 9.53 -0.36 20.34
N ILE A 97 9.29 -0.53 19.03
CA ILE A 97 10.19 -0.08 17.97
C ILE A 97 9.37 0.83 17.04
N GLY A 98 9.95 1.90 16.56
CA GLY A 98 9.30 2.78 15.60
C GLY A 98 9.21 2.20 14.18
N THR A 99 9.48 3.04 13.20
CA THR A 99 9.48 2.67 11.77
C THR A 99 10.88 2.35 11.24
N LYS A 100 11.86 2.16 12.11
CA LYS A 100 13.26 1.82 11.82
C LYS A 100 13.75 0.71 12.74
N GLN A 101 14.95 0.17 12.42
CA GLN A 101 15.65 -0.86 13.19
C GLN A 101 14.86 -2.18 13.32
N ARG A 102 14.12 -2.55 12.27
CA ARG A 102 13.40 -3.83 12.24
C ARG A 102 14.34 -5.02 12.15
N ASP A 103 15.55 -4.82 11.66
CA ASP A 103 16.65 -5.79 11.70
C ASP A 103 16.97 -6.26 13.11
N LYS A 104 16.73 -5.41 14.12
CA LYS A 104 16.97 -5.71 15.55
C LYS A 104 15.78 -6.35 16.27
N ILE A 105 14.64 -6.58 15.58
CA ILE A 105 13.42 -7.02 16.27
C ILE A 105 13.62 -8.34 17.02
N VAL A 106 14.32 -9.30 16.41
CA VAL A 106 14.57 -10.61 17.02
C VAL A 106 15.44 -10.48 18.26
N ASP A 107 16.56 -9.74 18.16
CA ASP A 107 17.48 -9.53 19.29
C ASP A 107 16.78 -8.82 20.46
N LEU A 108 15.89 -7.86 20.17
CA LEU A 108 15.15 -7.11 21.20
C LEU A 108 14.11 -7.98 21.92
N VAL A 109 13.39 -8.83 21.22
CA VAL A 109 12.43 -9.74 21.87
C VAL A 109 13.15 -10.85 22.66
N GLU A 110 14.28 -11.36 22.16
CA GLU A 110 15.13 -12.29 22.90
C GLU A 110 15.74 -11.66 24.15
N LYS A 111 16.12 -10.38 24.09
CA LYS A 111 16.59 -9.62 25.25
C LYS A 111 15.46 -9.45 26.26
N ALA A 112 14.28 -9.05 25.83
CA ALA A 112 13.10 -8.92 26.68
C ALA A 112 12.67 -10.24 27.33
N ALA A 113 12.98 -11.40 26.73
CA ALA A 113 12.74 -12.71 27.32
C ALA A 113 13.70 -13.04 28.48
N ARG A 114 14.89 -12.46 28.48
CA ARG A 114 15.93 -12.72 29.49
C ARG A 114 16.02 -11.66 30.59
N GLU A 115 15.63 -10.44 30.26
CA GLU A 115 15.76 -9.27 31.14
C GLU A 115 14.39 -8.68 31.40
N ASP A 116 14.09 -8.37 32.65
CA ASP A 116 12.86 -7.63 33.00
C ASP A 116 12.94 -6.17 32.53
N GLY A 117 11.78 -5.61 32.21
CA GLY A 117 11.66 -4.20 31.83
C GLY A 117 11.06 -3.98 30.45
N LEU A 118 10.93 -2.74 30.08
CA LEU A 118 10.44 -2.27 28.80
C LEU A 118 11.63 -1.80 27.95
N PHE A 119 11.70 -2.28 26.73
CA PHE A 119 12.68 -1.86 25.73
C PHE A 119 11.99 -0.95 24.70
N ASN A 120 12.19 0.35 24.83
CA ASN A 120 11.64 1.35 23.90
C ASN A 120 12.79 1.93 23.06
N GLU A 121 12.85 1.50 21.79
CA GLU A 121 13.87 1.86 20.80
C GLU A 121 13.30 2.79 19.70
N VAL A 122 12.33 3.62 20.05
CA VAL A 122 11.76 4.60 19.11
C VAL A 122 12.71 5.79 18.97
N ASN A 123 13.22 5.98 17.77
CA ASN A 123 14.15 7.06 17.44
C ASN A 123 13.47 8.17 16.63
N ASP A 124 14.04 9.37 16.63
CA ASP A 124 13.59 10.47 15.77
C ASP A 124 13.84 10.15 14.30
N VAL A 125 12.76 10.00 13.56
CA VAL A 125 12.81 9.66 12.13
C VAL A 125 13.23 10.84 11.25
N MET A 126 13.15 12.09 11.75
CA MET A 126 13.44 13.28 10.93
C MET A 126 14.94 13.41 10.59
N HIS A 127 15.81 12.76 11.33
CA HIS A 127 17.25 12.74 11.10
C HIS A 127 17.75 11.47 10.42
N MET A 128 16.85 10.61 9.92
CA MET A 128 17.20 9.37 9.25
C MET A 128 17.26 9.55 7.75
N HIS A 129 18.43 9.36 7.14
CA HIS A 129 18.68 9.60 5.73
C HIS A 129 19.00 8.31 4.94
N GLU A 130 19.19 7.19 5.61
CA GLU A 130 19.49 5.92 4.96
C GLU A 130 18.26 5.02 4.84
N PHE A 131 18.12 4.37 3.69
CA PHE A 131 17.13 3.33 3.48
C PHE A 131 17.47 2.10 4.33
N GLU A 132 16.49 1.50 4.97
CA GLU A 132 16.65 0.27 5.75
C GLU A 132 16.60 -0.92 4.79
N ASP A 133 17.78 -1.32 4.29
CA ASP A 133 17.91 -2.38 3.31
C ASP A 133 18.09 -3.74 3.99
N ILE A 134 16.96 -4.33 4.41
CA ILE A 134 16.95 -5.66 5.01
C ILE A 134 16.70 -6.69 3.89
N PRO A 135 17.42 -7.84 3.88
CA PRO A 135 17.18 -8.90 2.91
C PRO A 135 15.72 -9.36 2.89
N LEU A 136 15.20 -9.63 1.70
CA LEU A 136 13.90 -10.26 1.55
C LEU A 136 14.05 -11.75 1.85
N TYR A 137 13.11 -12.27 2.63
CA TYR A 137 12.97 -13.69 2.83
C TYR A 137 11.63 -14.07 2.21
N GLY A 138 11.64 -15.00 1.26
CA GLY A 138 10.47 -15.38 0.49
C GLY A 138 9.21 -15.52 1.34
N THR A 139 8.12 -14.97 0.87
CA THR A 139 6.80 -15.07 1.48
C THR A 139 6.05 -16.25 0.86
N PRO A 140 5.99 -17.40 1.53
CA PRO A 140 5.16 -18.50 1.04
C PRO A 140 3.70 -18.04 0.94
N HIS A 141 3.01 -18.49 -0.10
CA HIS A 141 1.56 -18.32 -0.32
C HIS A 141 1.08 -17.05 -1.05
N ARG A 142 1.97 -16.29 -1.73
CA ARG A 142 1.54 -15.18 -2.59
C ARG A 142 1.98 -15.38 -4.03
N THR A 143 1.16 -14.93 -4.95
CA THR A 143 1.45 -14.92 -6.40
C THR A 143 2.20 -13.67 -6.83
N ARG A 144 2.11 -12.61 -6.03
CA ARG A 144 2.76 -11.32 -6.25
C ARG A 144 3.67 -10.96 -5.10
N ALA A 145 4.90 -10.57 -5.40
CA ALA A 145 5.83 -10.03 -4.42
C ALA A 145 5.71 -8.50 -4.34
N PHE A 146 5.67 -7.98 -3.13
CA PHE A 146 5.79 -6.54 -2.89
C PHE A 146 7.23 -6.21 -2.57
N LEU A 147 7.85 -5.34 -3.37
CA LEU A 147 9.22 -4.87 -3.15
C LEU A 147 9.20 -3.39 -2.73
N LYS A 148 9.54 -3.14 -1.47
CA LYS A 148 9.72 -1.78 -0.96
C LYS A 148 11.03 -1.21 -1.50
N ILE A 149 10.93 -0.16 -2.31
CA ILE A 149 12.10 0.53 -2.89
C ILE A 149 12.27 1.96 -2.40
N GLN A 150 11.28 2.49 -1.66
CA GLN A 150 11.31 3.87 -1.19
C GLN A 150 10.60 3.96 0.18
N ASP A 151 11.05 4.87 1.05
CA ASP A 151 10.42 5.20 2.33
C ASP A 151 10.50 6.71 2.60
N GLY A 152 9.63 7.19 3.50
CA GLY A 152 9.55 8.60 3.84
C GLY A 152 8.88 9.48 2.80
N CYS A 153 8.50 10.72 3.22
CA CYS A 153 7.79 11.67 2.37
C CYS A 153 8.06 13.11 2.83
N CYS A 154 8.21 14.04 1.88
CA CYS A 154 8.42 15.46 2.13
C CYS A 154 7.29 16.36 1.58
N ASN A 155 6.11 15.83 1.28
CA ASN A 155 4.98 16.62 0.74
C ASN A 155 4.26 17.47 1.79
N PHE A 156 4.30 17.10 3.06
CA PHE A 156 3.67 17.82 4.17
C PHE A 156 2.19 18.17 3.90
N CYS A 157 1.43 17.25 3.29
CA CYS A 157 0.00 17.42 3.11
C CYS A 157 -0.68 17.69 4.46
N SER A 158 -1.60 18.66 4.51
CA SER A 158 -2.12 19.21 5.78
C SER A 158 -2.89 18.18 6.64
N TYR A 159 -3.38 17.09 6.06
CA TYR A 159 -4.10 16.00 6.75
C TYR A 159 -3.20 14.83 7.14
N CYS A 160 -1.96 14.79 6.62
CA CYS A 160 -1.14 13.58 6.65
C CYS A 160 -0.18 13.56 7.83
N ILE A 161 -0.14 12.43 8.55
CA ILE A 161 0.79 12.21 9.67
C ILE A 161 2.07 11.49 9.22
N ILE A 162 2.12 11.01 7.98
CA ILE A 162 3.14 10.08 7.52
C ILE A 162 4.55 10.67 7.54
N GLN A 163 4.73 11.94 7.18
CA GLN A 163 6.04 12.59 7.26
C GLN A 163 6.64 12.55 8.67
N TYR A 164 5.79 12.61 9.71
CA TYR A 164 6.24 12.56 11.11
C TYR A 164 6.49 11.13 11.61
N THR A 165 5.95 10.14 10.90
CA THR A 165 6.13 8.72 11.26
C THR A 165 7.23 8.03 10.46
N ARG A 166 7.50 8.52 9.25
CA ARG A 166 8.43 7.90 8.29
C ARG A 166 9.66 8.76 8.00
N GLY A 167 9.60 10.08 8.32
CA GLY A 167 10.70 11.00 8.07
C GLY A 167 10.94 11.33 6.60
N PRO A 168 12.14 11.86 6.25
CA PRO A 168 12.49 12.28 4.90
C PRO A 168 12.57 11.13 3.90
N ILE A 169 12.59 11.47 2.60
CA ILE A 169 12.72 10.55 1.49
C ILE A 169 14.01 9.74 1.64
N ARG A 170 13.90 8.42 1.44
CA ARG A 170 15.01 7.46 1.38
C ARG A 170 14.71 6.43 0.32
N SER A 171 15.68 6.21 -0.56
CA SER A 171 15.56 5.30 -1.71
C SER A 171 16.49 4.11 -1.56
N ARG A 172 16.01 2.93 -1.96
CA ARG A 172 16.82 1.71 -2.04
C ARG A 172 17.78 1.82 -3.21
N LYS A 173 19.03 1.39 -3.06
CA LYS A 173 20.03 1.43 -4.12
C LYS A 173 19.64 0.53 -5.30
N LEU A 174 19.97 0.95 -6.52
CA LEU A 174 19.62 0.23 -7.74
C LEU A 174 20.16 -1.22 -7.75
N GLU A 175 21.40 -1.42 -7.29
CA GLU A 175 22.02 -2.73 -7.18
C GLU A 175 21.25 -3.65 -6.22
N SER A 176 20.77 -3.10 -5.10
CA SER A 176 19.96 -3.85 -4.15
C SER A 176 18.57 -4.18 -4.71
N ILE A 177 17.98 -3.27 -5.51
CA ILE A 177 16.73 -3.56 -6.23
C ILE A 177 16.94 -4.72 -7.19
N LYS A 178 18.04 -4.68 -8.00
CA LYS A 178 18.36 -5.74 -8.94
C LYS A 178 18.49 -7.09 -8.24
N THR A 179 19.28 -7.16 -7.17
CA THR A 179 19.48 -8.39 -6.39
C THR A 179 18.14 -8.94 -5.85
N ALA A 180 17.31 -8.05 -5.30
CA ALA A 180 15.99 -8.45 -4.77
C ALA A 180 15.03 -8.93 -5.87
N VAL A 181 15.04 -8.29 -7.05
CA VAL A 181 14.25 -8.73 -8.21
C VAL A 181 14.70 -10.11 -8.69
N ASP A 182 16.01 -10.32 -8.83
CA ASP A 182 16.56 -11.61 -9.28
C ASP A 182 16.16 -12.72 -8.29
N GLN A 183 16.31 -12.50 -6.99
CA GLN A 183 15.88 -13.44 -5.95
C GLN A 183 14.39 -13.76 -6.03
N LEU A 184 13.51 -12.77 -6.12
CA LEU A 184 12.06 -12.98 -6.19
C LEU A 184 11.64 -13.75 -7.44
N VAL A 185 12.32 -13.52 -8.57
CA VAL A 185 12.08 -14.26 -9.82
C VAL A 185 12.54 -15.71 -9.68
N GLU A 186 13.69 -15.98 -9.05
CA GLU A 186 14.14 -17.34 -8.72
C GLU A 186 13.19 -18.07 -7.78
N GLU A 187 12.50 -17.36 -6.88
CA GLU A 187 11.44 -17.88 -6.02
C GLU A 187 10.08 -18.05 -6.74
N ASN A 188 10.05 -17.92 -8.09
CA ASN A 188 8.89 -18.07 -8.96
C ASN A 188 7.77 -17.02 -8.77
N PHE A 189 8.08 -15.82 -8.28
CA PHE A 189 7.12 -14.74 -8.34
C PHE A 189 6.98 -14.18 -9.76
N HIS A 190 5.78 -14.23 -10.30
CA HIS A 190 5.49 -13.78 -11.65
C HIS A 190 5.21 -12.26 -11.76
N GLU A 191 4.71 -11.65 -10.71
CA GLU A 191 4.50 -10.19 -10.65
C GLU A 191 5.24 -9.59 -9.44
N ILE A 192 6.03 -8.54 -9.70
CA ILE A 192 6.62 -7.70 -8.66
C ILE A 192 5.88 -6.37 -8.62
N VAL A 193 5.51 -5.94 -7.42
CA VAL A 193 4.86 -4.65 -7.18
C VAL A 193 5.83 -3.74 -6.43
N PHE A 194 6.38 -2.73 -7.09
CA PHE A 194 7.16 -1.72 -6.41
C PHE A 194 6.28 -0.91 -5.47
N THR A 195 6.72 -0.79 -4.23
CA THR A 195 5.97 -0.06 -3.20
C THR A 195 6.86 0.94 -2.46
N GLY A 196 6.23 1.98 -1.96
CA GLY A 196 6.88 3.04 -1.20
C GLY A 196 5.84 3.93 -0.52
N ILE A 197 6.31 4.83 0.30
CA ILE A 197 5.47 5.87 0.93
C ILE A 197 5.21 7.02 -0.05
N HIS A 198 6.21 7.36 -0.85
CA HIS A 198 6.16 8.39 -1.89
C HIS A 198 7.00 7.92 -3.08
N LEU A 199 6.48 6.89 -3.75
CA LEU A 199 7.22 6.10 -4.74
C LEU A 199 7.78 6.95 -5.89
N GLY A 200 7.04 7.94 -6.38
CA GLY A 200 7.49 8.85 -7.45
C GLY A 200 8.65 9.76 -7.05
N ALA A 201 8.92 9.92 -5.75
CA ALA A 201 10.08 10.66 -5.25
C ALA A 201 11.35 9.81 -5.16
N TYR A 202 11.32 8.55 -5.63
CA TYR A 202 12.49 7.66 -5.65
C TYR A 202 13.67 8.32 -6.35
N GLY A 203 14.84 8.26 -5.73
CA GLY A 203 16.11 8.78 -6.24
C GLY A 203 16.41 10.23 -5.86
N ARG A 204 15.43 11.00 -5.35
CA ARG A 204 15.64 12.43 -5.00
C ARG A 204 16.63 12.64 -3.85
N ASP A 205 16.89 11.62 -3.06
CA ASP A 205 17.86 11.62 -1.96
C ASP A 205 19.28 11.24 -2.40
N PHE A 206 19.49 10.74 -3.63
CA PHE A 206 20.79 10.41 -4.18
C PHE A 206 21.47 11.71 -4.65
N LYS A 207 22.34 12.28 -3.80
CA LYS A 207 23.02 13.54 -4.08
C LYS A 207 24.02 13.39 -5.22
N GLY A 208 23.92 14.23 -6.23
CA GLY A 208 24.84 14.25 -7.38
C GLY A 208 24.57 13.20 -8.44
N GLU A 209 23.52 12.39 -8.28
CA GLU A 209 23.10 11.39 -9.24
C GLU A 209 21.74 11.76 -9.85
N ASN A 210 21.58 11.54 -11.15
CA ASN A 210 20.31 11.77 -11.85
C ASN A 210 19.53 10.45 -11.94
N ILE A 211 19.25 9.84 -10.78
CA ILE A 211 18.51 8.60 -10.65
C ILE A 211 17.05 8.91 -10.34
N SER A 212 16.13 8.18 -10.96
CA SER A 212 14.69 8.33 -10.82
C SER A 212 13.97 6.98 -10.73
N LEU A 213 12.68 7.00 -10.51
CA LEU A 213 11.84 5.79 -10.53
C LEU A 213 11.94 5.04 -11.88
N SER A 214 12.16 5.75 -12.99
CA SER A 214 12.32 5.11 -14.31
C SER A 214 13.53 4.19 -14.36
N ASP A 215 14.64 4.56 -13.70
CA ASP A 215 15.85 3.73 -13.64
C ASP A 215 15.60 2.45 -12.83
N ALA A 216 14.88 2.55 -11.71
CA ALA A 216 14.46 1.38 -10.92
C ALA A 216 13.54 0.44 -11.73
N VAL A 217 12.61 1.02 -12.51
CA VAL A 217 11.72 0.26 -13.40
C VAL A 217 12.52 -0.47 -14.47
N GLU A 218 13.44 0.19 -15.13
CA GLU A 218 14.27 -0.41 -16.19
C GLU A 218 15.14 -1.56 -15.66
N ILE A 219 15.77 -1.38 -14.49
CA ILE A 219 16.54 -2.46 -13.84
C ILE A 219 15.66 -3.66 -13.54
N CYS A 220 14.45 -3.46 -13.04
CA CYS A 220 13.50 -4.54 -12.78
C CYS A 220 13.09 -5.25 -14.09
N LEU A 221 12.77 -4.48 -15.12
CA LEU A 221 12.37 -5.00 -16.42
C LEU A 221 13.51 -5.64 -17.22
N ALA A 222 14.78 -5.40 -16.85
CA ALA A 222 15.93 -6.07 -17.43
C ALA A 222 15.98 -7.58 -17.11
N ASN A 223 15.34 -8.03 -16.02
CA ASN A 223 15.21 -9.46 -15.75
C ASN A 223 14.14 -10.06 -16.68
N GLU A 224 14.58 -10.84 -17.68
CA GLU A 224 13.71 -11.39 -18.74
C GLU A 224 12.72 -12.44 -18.25
N ASN A 225 12.98 -13.06 -17.11
CA ASN A 225 12.10 -14.08 -16.52
C ASN A 225 10.92 -13.47 -15.74
N LEU A 226 11.03 -12.21 -15.32
CA LEU A 226 9.90 -11.49 -14.70
C LEU A 226 8.75 -11.35 -15.71
N LYS A 227 7.54 -11.72 -15.34
CA LYS A 227 6.35 -11.65 -16.20
C LYS A 227 5.65 -10.30 -16.12
N ARG A 228 5.57 -9.69 -14.91
CA ARG A 228 4.88 -8.42 -14.70
C ARG A 228 5.58 -7.54 -13.68
N LEU A 229 5.70 -6.26 -13.97
CA LEU A 229 6.03 -5.20 -13.01
C LEU A 229 4.81 -4.29 -12.84
N ARG A 230 4.46 -4.01 -11.59
CA ARG A 230 3.41 -3.04 -11.22
C ARG A 230 3.97 -1.98 -10.29
N LEU A 231 3.43 -0.78 -10.37
CA LEU A 231 3.74 0.28 -9.41
C LEU A 231 2.63 0.42 -8.36
N GLY A 232 3.02 0.78 -7.16
CA GLY A 232 2.14 1.27 -6.12
C GLY A 232 1.64 2.69 -6.42
N SER A 233 1.31 3.44 -5.36
CA SER A 233 0.78 4.80 -5.47
C SER A 233 1.84 5.79 -5.95
N LEU A 234 1.46 6.63 -6.92
CA LEU A 234 2.29 7.71 -7.48
C LEU A 234 1.57 9.04 -7.37
N GLU A 235 2.28 10.10 -7.00
CA GLU A 235 1.75 11.45 -7.16
C GLU A 235 1.62 11.80 -8.64
N SER A 236 0.51 12.44 -9.01
CA SER A 236 0.20 12.76 -10.41
C SER A 236 1.30 13.59 -11.09
N ILE A 237 1.86 14.56 -10.36
CA ILE A 237 2.93 15.45 -10.86
C ILE A 237 4.27 14.74 -11.10
N GLU A 238 4.40 13.46 -10.73
CA GLU A 238 5.64 12.69 -10.80
C GLU A 238 5.68 11.68 -11.96
N ILE A 239 4.65 11.68 -12.80
CA ILE A 239 4.65 10.86 -14.02
C ILE A 239 5.53 11.52 -15.06
N SER A 240 6.79 11.09 -15.13
CA SER A 240 7.73 11.58 -16.13
C SER A 240 7.40 11.05 -17.53
N PRO A 241 7.77 11.78 -18.61
CA PRO A 241 7.63 11.27 -19.98
C PRO A 241 8.32 9.91 -20.19
N ARG A 242 9.50 9.69 -19.58
CA ARG A 242 10.23 8.43 -19.64
C ARG A 242 9.44 7.29 -18.96
N LEU A 243 8.84 7.54 -17.80
CA LEU A 243 8.02 6.53 -17.13
C LEU A 243 6.78 6.18 -17.96
N LEU A 244 6.12 7.18 -18.55
CA LEU A 244 4.95 6.95 -19.41
C LEU A 244 5.32 6.17 -20.66
N GLU A 245 6.47 6.43 -21.28
CA GLU A 245 6.99 5.68 -22.42
C GLU A 245 7.26 4.21 -22.04
N LEU A 246 7.82 3.94 -20.86
CA LEU A 246 8.00 2.57 -20.36
C LEU A 246 6.65 1.86 -20.16
N VAL A 247 5.65 2.54 -19.57
CA VAL A 247 4.30 1.98 -19.45
C VAL A 247 3.70 1.67 -20.82
N LYS A 248 3.91 2.53 -21.83
CA LYS A 248 3.39 2.38 -23.19
C LYS A 248 4.03 1.20 -23.91
N THR A 249 5.34 1.14 -23.94
CA THR A 249 6.11 0.27 -24.83
C THR A 249 6.43 -1.10 -24.25
N HIS A 250 6.65 -1.19 -22.92
CA HIS A 250 7.07 -2.42 -22.31
C HIS A 250 5.89 -3.34 -21.98
N LYS A 251 5.82 -4.51 -22.63
CA LYS A 251 4.71 -5.47 -22.46
C LYS A 251 4.55 -5.99 -21.03
N ARG A 252 5.65 -6.16 -20.30
CA ARG A 252 5.69 -6.67 -18.92
C ARG A 252 5.42 -5.58 -17.88
N PHE A 253 5.39 -4.32 -18.27
CA PHE A 253 4.93 -3.25 -17.40
C PHE A 253 3.41 -3.18 -17.44
N THR A 254 2.76 -3.37 -16.29
CA THR A 254 1.30 -3.46 -16.21
C THR A 254 0.62 -2.16 -16.62
N LYS A 255 -0.54 -2.26 -17.25
CA LYS A 255 -1.31 -1.11 -17.75
C LYS A 255 -2.24 -0.58 -16.66
N HIS A 256 -1.68 -0.28 -15.49
CA HIS A 256 -2.40 0.27 -14.35
C HIS A 256 -1.53 1.28 -13.60
N LEU A 257 -2.11 2.44 -13.27
CA LEU A 257 -1.52 3.44 -12.40
C LEU A 257 -2.50 3.79 -11.28
N HIS A 258 -1.98 3.91 -10.07
CA HIS A 258 -2.73 4.44 -8.92
C HIS A 258 -2.28 5.87 -8.66
N LEU A 259 -3.16 6.84 -8.94
CA LEU A 259 -2.89 8.28 -8.89
C LEU A 259 -3.86 8.94 -7.91
N PRO A 260 -3.47 9.19 -6.65
CA PRO A 260 -4.33 9.80 -5.65
C PRO A 260 -4.75 11.22 -6.04
N LEU A 261 -6.04 11.44 -6.31
CA LEU A 261 -6.63 12.77 -6.56
C LEU A 261 -6.83 13.54 -5.26
N GLN A 262 -7.17 12.86 -4.19
CA GLN A 262 -7.49 13.36 -2.85
C GLN A 262 -8.78 14.20 -2.78
N ALA A 263 -8.97 15.22 -3.64
CA ALA A 263 -10.20 16.00 -3.77
C ALA A 263 -10.37 16.50 -5.21
N GLY A 264 -11.61 16.68 -5.66
CA GLY A 264 -11.93 17.17 -6.99
C GLY A 264 -12.30 18.66 -7.03
N SER A 265 -11.82 19.46 -6.08
CA SER A 265 -11.95 20.94 -6.09
C SER A 265 -10.63 21.57 -5.70
N ASP A 266 -10.24 22.64 -6.41
CA ASP A 266 -8.95 23.31 -6.20
C ASP A 266 -8.87 23.98 -4.82
N GLU A 267 -10.00 24.45 -4.29
CA GLU A 267 -10.09 25.03 -2.96
C GLU A 267 -9.69 24.03 -1.87
N ILE A 268 -10.18 22.78 -1.99
CA ILE A 268 -9.84 21.72 -1.04
C ILE A 268 -8.43 21.19 -1.30
N LEU A 269 -8.00 21.01 -2.54
CA LEU A 269 -6.63 20.62 -2.86
C LEU A 269 -5.61 21.61 -2.27
N LYS A 270 -5.85 22.91 -2.40
CA LYS A 270 -5.03 23.96 -1.79
C LYS A 270 -5.02 23.87 -0.27
N ALA A 271 -6.18 23.68 0.36
CA ALA A 271 -6.28 23.52 1.82
C ALA A 271 -5.59 22.23 2.31
N MET A 272 -5.56 21.19 1.48
CA MET A 272 -4.82 19.95 1.70
C MET A 272 -3.30 20.09 1.50
N ASN A 273 -2.80 21.25 1.06
CA ASN A 273 -1.41 21.49 0.64
C ASN A 273 -0.99 20.56 -0.51
N ARG A 274 -1.88 20.39 -1.51
CA ARG A 274 -1.56 19.68 -2.75
C ARG A 274 -0.99 20.66 -3.78
N HIS A 275 -0.02 20.20 -4.56
CA HIS A 275 0.76 21.03 -5.47
C HIS A 275 0.33 20.88 -6.93
N TYR A 276 -0.95 20.63 -7.17
CA TYR A 276 -1.58 20.54 -8.50
C TYR A 276 -3.04 20.99 -8.42
N THR A 277 -3.58 21.35 -9.57
CA THR A 277 -4.98 21.71 -9.78
C THR A 277 -5.76 20.55 -10.40
N THR A 278 -7.10 20.64 -10.34
CA THR A 278 -7.98 19.69 -11.03
C THR A 278 -7.74 19.70 -12.55
N GLU A 279 -7.48 20.86 -13.14
CA GLU A 279 -7.18 21.01 -14.57
C GLU A 279 -5.86 20.31 -14.96
N GLU A 280 -4.80 20.48 -14.18
CA GLU A 280 -3.51 19.81 -14.39
C GLU A 280 -3.66 18.28 -14.27
N PHE A 281 -4.42 17.83 -13.28
CA PHE A 281 -4.71 16.42 -13.11
C PHE A 281 -5.50 15.86 -14.29
N ALA A 282 -6.53 16.55 -14.77
CA ALA A 282 -7.32 16.14 -15.91
C ALA A 282 -6.48 16.04 -17.19
N ARG A 283 -5.65 17.04 -17.46
CA ARG A 283 -4.72 17.03 -18.61
C ARG A 283 -3.74 15.85 -18.55
N LEU A 284 -3.24 15.52 -17.37
CA LEU A 284 -2.38 14.35 -17.18
C LEU A 284 -3.13 13.05 -17.52
N ILE A 285 -4.33 12.86 -16.97
CA ILE A 285 -5.15 11.67 -17.23
C ILE A 285 -5.48 11.52 -18.71
N GLU A 286 -5.83 12.61 -19.38
CA GLU A 286 -6.10 12.65 -20.82
C GLU A 286 -4.84 12.23 -21.61
N ASN A 287 -3.69 12.81 -21.28
CA ASN A 287 -2.42 12.45 -21.90
C ASN A 287 -2.07 10.96 -21.71
N ILE A 288 -2.18 10.45 -20.49
CA ILE A 288 -1.91 9.03 -20.20
C ILE A 288 -2.82 8.12 -21.04
N ARG A 289 -4.11 8.43 -21.12
CA ARG A 289 -5.08 7.61 -21.91
C ARG A 289 -4.88 7.71 -23.40
N ARG A 290 -4.44 8.85 -23.89
CA ARG A 290 -4.09 9.00 -25.31
C ARG A 290 -2.89 8.13 -25.68
N GLU A 291 -1.87 8.09 -24.80
CA GLU A 291 -0.67 7.29 -25.04
C GLU A 291 -0.88 5.78 -24.76
N VAL A 292 -1.76 5.45 -23.79
CA VAL A 292 -2.04 4.07 -23.37
C VAL A 292 -3.56 3.89 -23.22
N PRO A 293 -4.30 3.64 -24.30
CA PRO A 293 -5.79 3.67 -24.31
C PRO A 293 -6.48 2.71 -23.35
N ASP A 294 -5.88 1.54 -23.08
CA ASP A 294 -6.43 0.50 -22.21
C ASP A 294 -5.99 0.59 -20.75
N ILE A 295 -5.28 1.67 -20.39
CA ILE A 295 -4.78 1.84 -19.03
C ILE A 295 -5.92 2.00 -18.02
N ALA A 296 -5.81 1.27 -16.93
CA ALA A 296 -6.64 1.48 -15.77
C ALA A 296 -6.01 2.53 -14.85
N ILE A 297 -6.82 3.48 -14.41
CA ILE A 297 -6.40 4.47 -13.41
C ILE A 297 -7.27 4.29 -12.18
N SER A 298 -6.63 4.07 -11.04
CA SER A 298 -7.28 4.07 -9.73
C SER A 298 -6.83 5.29 -8.91
N THR A 299 -7.65 5.67 -7.92
CA THR A 299 -7.41 6.88 -7.14
C THR A 299 -7.85 6.74 -5.69
N ASP A 300 -7.34 7.62 -4.84
CA ASP A 300 -7.83 7.85 -3.48
C ASP A 300 -8.56 9.19 -3.41
N ILE A 301 -9.70 9.26 -2.69
CA ILE A 301 -10.47 10.47 -2.46
C ILE A 301 -10.81 10.57 -0.99
N ILE A 302 -10.59 11.75 -0.40
CA ILE A 302 -10.95 12.11 0.96
C ILE A 302 -12.16 13.03 0.90
N VAL A 303 -13.26 12.66 1.56
CA VAL A 303 -14.47 13.50 1.68
C VAL A 303 -14.62 14.03 3.10
N GLY A 304 -15.27 15.18 3.23
CA GLY A 304 -15.48 15.81 4.53
C GLY A 304 -14.23 16.42 5.12
N PHE A 305 -13.30 16.85 4.29
CA PHE A 305 -12.15 17.64 4.71
C PHE A 305 -12.62 18.98 5.32
N PRO A 306 -11.94 19.55 6.35
CA PRO A 306 -12.32 20.83 6.93
C PRO A 306 -12.52 21.92 5.87
N GLY A 307 -13.70 22.54 5.88
CA GLY A 307 -14.09 23.58 4.90
C GLY A 307 -14.72 23.07 3.60
N GLU A 308 -14.88 21.77 3.44
CA GLU A 308 -15.61 21.22 2.29
C GLU A 308 -17.11 21.52 2.42
N THR A 309 -17.61 22.53 1.71
CA THR A 309 -19.05 22.83 1.61
C THR A 309 -19.77 21.80 0.74
N ASP A 310 -21.11 21.86 0.67
CA ASP A 310 -21.86 20.97 -0.21
C ASP A 310 -21.57 21.25 -1.68
N GLU A 311 -21.35 22.52 -2.06
CA GLU A 311 -20.97 22.92 -3.40
C GLU A 311 -19.58 22.37 -3.79
N LEU A 312 -18.61 22.41 -2.86
CA LEU A 312 -17.26 21.87 -3.10
C LEU A 312 -17.27 20.36 -3.18
N PHE A 313 -18.09 19.71 -2.35
CA PHE A 313 -18.29 18.26 -2.47
C PHE A 313 -18.93 17.88 -3.81
N GLN A 314 -19.96 18.62 -4.27
CA GLN A 314 -20.59 18.38 -5.56
C GLN A 314 -19.61 18.57 -6.72
N LYS A 315 -18.79 19.64 -6.70
CA LYS A 315 -17.69 19.82 -7.67
C LYS A 315 -16.75 18.59 -7.67
N SER A 316 -16.36 18.13 -6.48
CA SER A 316 -15.47 16.95 -6.36
C SER A 316 -16.09 15.67 -6.92
N LEU A 317 -17.39 15.47 -6.70
CA LEU A 317 -18.13 14.32 -7.22
C LEU A 317 -18.20 14.34 -8.76
N GLU A 318 -18.54 15.50 -9.34
CA GLU A 318 -18.63 15.68 -10.79
C GLU A 318 -17.27 15.53 -11.46
N PHE A 319 -16.23 16.12 -10.88
CA PHE A 319 -14.87 15.99 -11.38
C PHE A 319 -14.41 14.53 -11.33
N ALA A 320 -14.57 13.84 -10.20
CA ALA A 320 -14.18 12.44 -10.08
C ALA A 320 -14.93 11.53 -11.08
N LYS A 321 -16.23 11.82 -11.31
CA LYS A 321 -17.03 11.13 -12.34
C LYS A 321 -16.47 11.35 -13.74
N SER A 322 -16.11 12.58 -14.09
CA SER A 322 -15.58 12.90 -15.43
C SER A 322 -14.23 12.24 -15.71
N MET A 323 -13.47 11.90 -14.68
CA MET A 323 -12.18 11.23 -14.80
C MET A 323 -12.31 9.73 -15.14
N GLY A 324 -13.47 9.09 -14.98
CA GLY A 324 -13.69 7.70 -15.37
C GLY A 324 -12.68 6.73 -14.76
N PHE A 325 -12.46 6.81 -13.45
CA PHE A 325 -11.54 5.91 -12.73
C PHE A 325 -12.08 4.48 -12.72
N MET A 326 -11.17 3.52 -12.89
CA MET A 326 -11.48 2.10 -12.76
C MET A 326 -11.80 1.71 -11.32
N LYS A 327 -11.14 2.36 -10.37
CA LYS A 327 -11.35 2.11 -8.94
C LYS A 327 -11.10 3.39 -8.14
N MET A 328 -11.94 3.66 -7.16
CA MET A 328 -11.76 4.76 -6.22
C MET A 328 -11.83 4.24 -4.79
N HIS A 329 -10.82 4.56 -4.00
CA HIS A 329 -10.82 4.34 -2.58
C HIS A 329 -11.30 5.61 -1.89
N VAL A 330 -12.48 5.56 -1.30
CA VAL A 330 -13.13 6.71 -0.66
C VAL A 330 -12.95 6.65 0.84
N PHE A 331 -12.36 7.70 1.41
CA PHE A 331 -12.09 7.81 2.84
C PHE A 331 -12.82 9.03 3.43
N PRO A 332 -13.48 8.90 4.58
CA PRO A 332 -13.84 10.09 5.35
C PRO A 332 -12.57 10.74 5.91
N TYR A 333 -12.50 12.06 5.91
CA TYR A 333 -11.41 12.75 6.61
C TYR A 333 -11.35 12.31 8.07
N SER A 334 -10.18 11.90 8.51
CA SER A 334 -9.90 11.49 9.88
C SER A 334 -8.97 12.50 10.54
N LYS A 335 -9.47 13.20 11.55
CA LYS A 335 -8.71 14.20 12.31
C LYS A 335 -7.52 13.55 13.01
N ARG A 336 -6.29 13.97 12.69
CA ARG A 336 -5.05 13.39 13.24
C ARG A 336 -4.33 14.45 14.09
N ALA A 337 -4.15 14.17 15.38
CA ALA A 337 -3.38 15.05 16.28
C ALA A 337 -1.99 15.32 15.68
N GLY A 338 -1.51 16.56 15.79
CA GLY A 338 -0.22 16.97 15.22
C GLY A 338 -0.28 17.47 13.77
N THR A 339 -1.37 17.20 13.01
CA THR A 339 -1.50 17.68 11.64
C THR A 339 -2.10 19.10 11.57
N PRO A 340 -1.76 19.91 10.55
CA PRO A 340 -2.37 21.22 10.35
C PRO A 340 -3.90 21.17 10.20
N ALA A 341 -4.43 20.23 9.45
CA ALA A 341 -5.87 20.08 9.24
C ALA A 341 -6.65 19.76 10.53
N ALA A 342 -6.01 19.14 11.53
CA ALA A 342 -6.64 18.90 12.83
C ALA A 342 -6.92 20.20 13.62
N LYS A 343 -6.21 21.29 13.31
CA LYS A 343 -6.34 22.61 13.95
C LYS A 343 -7.34 23.52 13.23
N MET A 344 -7.80 23.17 12.04
CA MET A 344 -8.80 23.94 11.30
C MET A 344 -10.13 23.95 12.05
N THR A 345 -10.82 25.11 12.07
CA THR A 345 -12.05 25.31 12.85
C THR A 345 -13.31 24.79 12.19
N ASN A 346 -13.33 24.75 10.85
CA ASN A 346 -14.49 24.37 10.02
C ASN A 346 -14.54 22.85 9.76
N GLN A 347 -14.45 22.05 10.83
CA GLN A 347 -14.57 20.59 10.79
C GLN A 347 -15.98 20.19 10.33
N ILE A 348 -16.04 19.14 9.50
CA ILE A 348 -17.30 18.61 8.99
C ILE A 348 -17.85 17.55 9.96
N ASP A 349 -19.17 17.57 10.15
CA ASP A 349 -19.88 16.61 11.00
C ASP A 349 -19.73 15.16 10.47
N GLU A 350 -19.67 14.20 11.37
CA GLU A 350 -19.47 12.79 11.03
C GLU A 350 -20.64 12.21 10.22
N ALA A 351 -21.88 12.68 10.46
CA ALA A 351 -23.06 12.26 9.68
C ALA A 351 -22.95 12.74 8.22
N VAL A 352 -22.50 13.98 8.01
CA VAL A 352 -22.24 14.54 6.67
C VAL A 352 -21.12 13.78 5.97
N LYS A 353 -20.01 13.51 6.65
CA LYS A 353 -18.93 12.70 6.09
C LYS A 353 -19.42 11.32 5.63
N LYS A 354 -20.21 10.65 6.46
CA LYS A 354 -20.78 9.33 6.15
C LYS A 354 -21.69 9.38 4.92
N GLN A 355 -22.52 10.40 4.79
CA GLN A 355 -23.36 10.62 3.62
C GLN A 355 -22.52 10.84 2.36
N ARG A 356 -21.49 11.71 2.42
CA ARG A 356 -20.60 11.99 1.28
C ARG A 356 -19.80 10.76 0.86
N VAL A 357 -19.32 9.94 1.81
CA VAL A 357 -18.69 8.65 1.51
C VAL A 357 -19.63 7.76 0.70
N HIS A 358 -20.88 7.61 1.14
CA HIS A 358 -21.86 6.78 0.44
C HIS A 358 -22.13 7.26 -1.00
N LEU A 359 -22.33 8.57 -1.18
CA LEU A 359 -22.55 9.15 -2.51
C LEU A 359 -21.34 8.95 -3.44
N MET A 360 -20.13 9.20 -2.94
CA MET A 360 -18.89 9.02 -3.71
C MET A 360 -18.63 7.55 -4.04
N GLN A 361 -18.91 6.62 -3.11
CA GLN A 361 -18.79 5.17 -3.36
C GLN A 361 -19.77 4.70 -4.43
N LYS A 362 -21.02 5.14 -4.40
CA LYS A 362 -22.00 4.81 -5.42
C LYS A 362 -21.57 5.27 -6.82
N MET A 363 -21.02 6.47 -6.91
CA MET A 363 -20.47 6.98 -8.17
C MET A 363 -19.23 6.17 -8.59
N ALA A 364 -18.36 5.79 -7.65
CA ALA A 364 -17.19 4.96 -7.91
C ALA A 364 -17.55 3.58 -8.49
N GLU A 365 -18.61 2.94 -7.98
CA GLU A 365 -19.13 1.67 -8.50
C GLU A 365 -19.65 1.81 -9.95
N GLN A 366 -20.34 2.91 -10.26
CA GLN A 366 -20.77 3.20 -11.63
C GLN A 366 -19.58 3.37 -12.58
N SER A 367 -18.59 4.17 -12.18
CA SER A 367 -17.37 4.40 -12.97
C SER A 367 -16.60 3.10 -13.23
N ALA A 368 -16.47 2.24 -12.23
CA ALA A 368 -15.84 0.93 -12.37
C ALA A 368 -16.61 0.03 -13.36
N THR A 369 -17.93 0.02 -13.28
CA THR A 369 -18.81 -0.75 -14.18
C THR A 369 -18.63 -0.30 -15.62
N GLU A 370 -18.65 1.02 -15.87
CA GLU A 370 -18.43 1.60 -17.20
C GLU A 370 -17.04 1.24 -17.76
N PHE A 371 -16.03 1.25 -16.92
CA PHE A 371 -14.69 0.81 -17.30
C PHE A 371 -14.67 -0.68 -17.69
N TYR A 372 -15.26 -1.56 -16.88
CA TYR A 372 -15.27 -3.01 -17.15
C TYR A 372 -16.05 -3.36 -18.41
N GLN A 373 -17.16 -2.67 -18.71
CA GLN A 373 -17.95 -2.88 -19.91
C GLN A 373 -17.15 -2.71 -21.22
N ARG A 374 -16.12 -1.85 -21.22
CA ARG A 374 -15.23 -1.65 -22.37
C ARG A 374 -14.40 -2.89 -22.74
N PHE A 375 -14.27 -3.83 -21.83
CA PHE A 375 -13.44 -5.02 -21.99
C PHE A 375 -14.25 -6.30 -22.20
N LEU A 376 -15.58 -6.25 -22.15
CA LEU A 376 -16.41 -7.42 -22.43
C LEU A 376 -16.20 -7.90 -23.86
N GLY A 377 -16.10 -9.22 -24.03
CA GLY A 377 -15.80 -9.88 -25.28
C GLY A 377 -14.32 -9.92 -25.67
N ARG A 378 -13.44 -9.21 -24.95
CA ARG A 378 -11.99 -9.19 -25.20
C ARG A 378 -11.28 -10.36 -24.52
N GLU A 379 -10.14 -10.73 -25.05
CA GLU A 379 -9.23 -11.74 -24.52
C GLU A 379 -8.08 -11.04 -23.83
N LEU A 380 -7.88 -11.33 -22.55
CA LEU A 380 -6.82 -10.74 -21.73
C LEU A 380 -6.07 -11.80 -20.95
N GLU A 381 -4.78 -11.55 -20.74
CA GLU A 381 -3.94 -12.34 -19.86
C GLU A 381 -4.29 -12.07 -18.39
N VAL A 382 -4.55 -13.14 -17.62
CA VAL A 382 -4.91 -13.10 -16.19
C VAL A 382 -3.87 -13.86 -15.37
N LEU A 383 -3.35 -13.25 -14.33
CA LEU A 383 -2.58 -13.91 -13.28
C LEU A 383 -3.54 -14.32 -12.18
N PHE A 384 -3.71 -15.61 -11.96
CA PHE A 384 -4.60 -16.17 -10.94
C PHE A 384 -3.93 -16.19 -9.56
N GLU A 385 -4.71 -15.87 -8.52
CA GLU A 385 -4.18 -15.63 -7.18
C GLU A 385 -4.74 -16.59 -6.13
N GLN A 386 -6.04 -16.77 -6.09
CA GLN A 386 -6.69 -17.59 -5.05
C GLN A 386 -8.01 -18.17 -5.55
N GLU A 387 -8.43 -19.25 -4.92
CA GLU A 387 -9.77 -19.80 -5.08
C GLU A 387 -10.68 -19.32 -3.96
N GLN A 388 -11.87 -18.84 -4.31
CA GLN A 388 -12.90 -18.47 -3.36
C GLN A 388 -14.28 -18.79 -3.93
N ASP A 389 -15.15 -19.42 -3.13
CA ASP A 389 -16.54 -19.76 -3.49
C ASP A 389 -16.68 -20.56 -4.81
N GLY A 390 -15.72 -21.44 -5.12
CA GLY A 390 -15.70 -22.23 -6.35
C GLY A 390 -15.29 -21.46 -7.61
N TYR A 391 -14.72 -20.26 -7.43
CA TYR A 391 -14.13 -19.47 -8.51
C TYR A 391 -12.65 -19.24 -8.25
N MET A 392 -11.83 -19.42 -9.28
CA MET A 392 -10.47 -18.93 -9.28
C MET A 392 -10.50 -17.43 -9.62
N GLU A 393 -9.92 -16.61 -8.76
CA GLU A 393 -9.80 -15.17 -8.91
C GLU A 393 -8.40 -14.80 -9.42
N GLY A 394 -8.33 -13.85 -10.36
CA GLY A 394 -7.06 -13.32 -10.85
C GLY A 394 -7.18 -11.88 -11.32
N LEU A 395 -6.03 -11.31 -11.69
CA LEU A 395 -5.94 -9.93 -12.16
C LEU A 395 -5.33 -9.85 -13.55
N THR A 396 -5.93 -9.04 -14.39
CA THR A 396 -5.35 -8.64 -15.68
C THR A 396 -4.20 -7.65 -15.49
N SER A 397 -3.42 -7.39 -16.54
CA SER A 397 -2.40 -6.33 -16.54
C SER A 397 -2.99 -4.97 -16.17
N ASN A 398 -4.18 -4.62 -16.65
CA ASN A 398 -4.88 -3.38 -16.29
C ASN A 398 -5.79 -3.51 -15.05
N TYR A 399 -5.48 -4.44 -14.14
CA TYR A 399 -6.04 -4.56 -12.80
C TYR A 399 -7.54 -4.91 -12.73
N ILE A 400 -8.13 -5.40 -13.82
CA ILE A 400 -9.50 -5.94 -13.80
C ILE A 400 -9.47 -7.26 -13.06
N ARG A 401 -10.36 -7.44 -12.08
CA ARG A 401 -10.57 -8.72 -11.42
C ARG A 401 -11.37 -9.63 -12.32
N VAL A 402 -10.86 -10.83 -12.53
CA VAL A 402 -11.48 -11.86 -13.34
C VAL A 402 -11.77 -13.07 -12.51
N TYR A 403 -12.95 -13.63 -12.67
CA TYR A 403 -13.43 -14.84 -12.03
C TYR A 403 -13.61 -15.92 -13.09
N ILE A 404 -13.08 -17.12 -12.82
CA ILE A 404 -13.34 -18.31 -13.64
C ILE A 404 -13.86 -19.40 -12.72
N LYS A 405 -14.91 -20.10 -13.15
CA LYS A 405 -15.37 -21.27 -12.42
C LYS A 405 -14.23 -22.30 -12.40
N ASN A 406 -13.78 -22.66 -11.20
CA ASN A 406 -12.67 -23.59 -11.06
C ASN A 406 -13.16 -25.02 -11.14
N ASP A 407 -12.62 -25.79 -12.07
CA ASP A 407 -12.80 -27.24 -12.24
C ASP A 407 -11.53 -28.04 -11.88
N GLY A 408 -10.53 -27.36 -11.29
CA GLY A 408 -9.26 -27.94 -10.90
C GLY A 408 -8.14 -27.79 -11.94
N GLU A 409 -8.38 -27.13 -13.07
CA GLU A 409 -7.38 -26.92 -14.12
C GLU A 409 -6.43 -25.74 -13.82
N ILE A 410 -6.86 -24.78 -12.96
CA ILE A 410 -6.09 -23.57 -12.64
C ILE A 410 -5.63 -23.59 -11.20
N THR A 411 -4.38 -23.22 -11.01
CA THR A 411 -3.76 -23.05 -9.69
C THR A 411 -3.30 -21.62 -9.43
N SER A 412 -3.06 -21.28 -8.18
CA SER A 412 -2.47 -20.00 -7.79
C SER A 412 -1.09 -19.81 -8.45
N GLY A 413 -0.86 -18.66 -9.06
CA GLY A 413 0.34 -18.34 -9.83
C GLY A 413 0.22 -18.57 -11.34
N ASP A 414 -0.80 -19.29 -11.79
CA ASP A 414 -1.00 -19.50 -13.22
C ASP A 414 -1.30 -18.21 -13.97
N ILE A 415 -0.75 -18.12 -15.19
CA ILE A 415 -1.07 -17.05 -16.14
C ILE A 415 -1.75 -17.68 -17.34
N ARG A 416 -2.99 -17.27 -17.63
CA ARG A 416 -3.79 -17.79 -18.75
C ARG A 416 -4.46 -16.67 -19.53
N ILE A 417 -4.75 -16.93 -20.79
CA ILE A 417 -5.61 -16.07 -21.61
C ILE A 417 -7.07 -16.40 -21.32
N VAL A 418 -7.86 -15.36 -21.08
CA VAL A 418 -9.25 -15.45 -20.66
C VAL A 418 -10.11 -14.54 -21.51
N LYS A 419 -11.21 -15.05 -22.04
CA LYS A 419 -12.26 -14.25 -22.68
C LYS A 419 -13.17 -13.66 -21.62
N LEU A 420 -13.30 -12.35 -21.59
CA LEU A 420 -14.14 -11.62 -20.63
C LEU A 420 -15.59 -11.63 -21.06
N VAL A 421 -16.49 -12.30 -20.32
CA VAL A 421 -17.85 -12.62 -20.82
C VAL A 421 -18.90 -11.65 -20.30
N LYS A 422 -18.99 -11.46 -19.00
CA LYS A 422 -20.02 -10.63 -18.35
C LYS A 422 -19.58 -10.07 -17.02
N LEU A 423 -20.18 -8.97 -16.60
CA LEU A 423 -19.98 -8.41 -15.26
C LEU A 423 -20.36 -9.43 -14.18
N PHE A 424 -19.54 -9.56 -13.15
CA PHE A 424 -19.75 -10.51 -12.07
C PHE A 424 -19.07 -10.01 -10.78
N LYS A 425 -19.80 -9.97 -9.68
CA LYS A 425 -19.31 -9.42 -8.39
C LYS A 425 -18.68 -8.03 -8.61
N ASP A 426 -17.45 -7.83 -8.17
CA ASP A 426 -16.66 -6.61 -8.33
C ASP A 426 -15.66 -6.68 -9.50
N GLY A 427 -15.98 -7.45 -10.53
CA GLY A 427 -15.14 -7.68 -11.70
C GLY A 427 -15.90 -8.30 -12.88
N ILE A 428 -15.27 -9.25 -13.56
CA ILE A 428 -15.80 -9.88 -14.78
C ILE A 428 -15.68 -11.41 -14.67
N LEU A 429 -16.75 -12.14 -15.04
CA LEU A 429 -16.69 -13.58 -15.27
C LEU A 429 -16.04 -13.82 -16.63
N GLY A 430 -15.06 -14.71 -16.68
CA GLY A 430 -14.36 -15.11 -17.88
C GLY A 430 -14.47 -16.59 -18.18
N GLU A 431 -14.02 -16.96 -19.37
CA GLU A 431 -13.87 -18.32 -19.86
C GLU A 431 -12.45 -18.53 -20.37
N LEU A 432 -11.84 -19.68 -20.05
CA LEU A 432 -10.53 -20.06 -20.61
C LEU A 432 -10.61 -20.23 -22.12
N ILE A 433 -9.51 -19.93 -22.81
CA ILE A 433 -9.36 -20.11 -24.24
C ILE A 433 -8.30 -21.18 -24.49
#